data_70db0423b475729fe52db08ce560bb6d
#
_entry.id   70db0423b475729fe52db08ce560bb6d
#
_cell.length_a   1.000
_cell.length_b   1.000
_cell.length_c   1.000
_cell.angle_alpha   90.00
_cell.angle_beta   90.00
_cell.angle_gamma   90.00
#
_symmetry.space_group_name_H-M   'P 1'
#
loop_
_entity.id
_entity.type
_entity.pdbx_description
1 polymer ?
#
loop_
_entity_poly.entity_id
_entity_poly.type
_entity_poly.pdbx_seq_one_letter_code
_entity_poly.pdbx_strand_id
1 'polypeptide(L)'
;MRTAVSTIAAAAETVVPEQVCSHRGCVSRSGAACTCAAPDCAGNATRSCRTGEPIARVSGCDLRVPLVQGGFRTYANFDYAASAPALAQVTDRVNELLPYYASVHRGAGYASRISTDCYEAARVSVARAVNCAADQVVVFTRNTTDSLNLLACCVPGDTVVLDIEHHANFLPWTRRGRRVVPAAETIAETLHRIEAELCAEPAALLAITGASNVTGEVLPLAELTALAHRHGARILIDAAQLAPHRRIDLQAFAESGGTGIDYLAFSGHKLYAPFGAGVLVGRRDWLDAAPPYLAGGGAVTAVTTEQAHWAPAPQRHEAGSPNVLGAAAVAAACETLSALDEQAVVEHERHLIRRLRDGLETVAGVRQLRIFSDSADSVGIVAFTVDGFEPGRVAAYLSAEFGIGVRDGRFCAHPLLHRLGVDGAVRASVGLGTSVADVDRLLEALRRLVRDGAAWNYTYAGGQWSPLPETRPGLTEAAHGAAPCTL
;
A
#
# COMPACT_ATOMS: atom_id res chain seq x y z
N MET A 1 8.03 -38.55 4.34
CA MET A 1 8.27 -37.12 4.62
C MET A 1 6.98 -36.31 4.89
N ARG A 2 5.93 -36.93 5.47
CA ARG A 2 4.65 -36.25 5.79
C ARG A 2 4.36 -36.16 7.30
N THR A 3 5.30 -36.57 8.15
CA THR A 3 5.10 -36.65 9.62
C THR A 3 5.93 -35.65 10.43
N ALA A 4 6.75 -34.83 9.80
CA ALA A 4 7.59 -33.84 10.51
C ALA A 4 6.99 -32.43 10.61
N VAL A 5 5.93 -32.10 9.85
CA VAL A 5 5.35 -30.74 9.84
C VAL A 5 4.30 -30.55 10.94
N SER A 6 3.71 -31.64 11.44
CA SER A 6 2.68 -31.56 12.51
C SER A 6 3.25 -31.33 13.92
N THR A 7 4.53 -31.62 14.14
CA THR A 7 5.15 -31.53 15.50
C THR A 7 5.77 -30.16 15.79
N ILE A 8 6.02 -29.34 14.76
CA ILE A 8 6.64 -28.02 14.95
C ILE A 8 5.58 -26.95 15.29
N ALA A 9 4.33 -27.14 14.87
CA ALA A 9 3.23 -26.22 15.24
C ALA A 9 2.82 -26.33 16.72
N ALA A 10 3.09 -27.47 17.37
CA ALA A 10 2.75 -27.67 18.79
C ALA A 10 3.84 -27.18 19.78
N ALA A 11 5.06 -26.90 19.28
CA ALA A 11 6.17 -26.44 20.13
C ALA A 11 6.28 -24.91 20.25
N ALA A 12 5.48 -24.15 19.49
CA ALA A 12 5.45 -22.67 19.55
C ALA A 12 4.47 -22.12 20.62
N GLU A 13 3.68 -22.97 21.26
CA GLU A 13 2.71 -22.54 22.28
C GLU A 13 3.22 -22.53 23.73
N THR A 14 4.48 -22.88 24.00
CA THR A 14 4.94 -23.08 25.40
C THR A 14 6.16 -22.28 25.82
N VAL A 15 6.41 -21.09 25.33
CA VAL A 15 7.37 -20.15 25.95
C VAL A 15 6.81 -18.73 25.93
N VAL A 16 5.79 -18.49 26.76
CA VAL A 16 5.46 -17.16 27.27
C VAL A 16 5.90 -17.16 28.73
N PRO A 17 6.81 -16.28 29.18
CA PRO A 17 7.09 -16.14 30.61
C PRO A 17 5.85 -15.57 31.29
N GLU A 18 5.32 -16.27 32.28
CA GLU A 18 4.34 -15.73 33.24
C GLU A 18 4.90 -14.43 33.84
N GLN A 19 4.32 -13.31 33.50
CA GLN A 19 4.48 -12.10 34.29
C GLN A 19 3.73 -12.29 35.62
N VAL A 20 4.49 -12.54 36.67
CA VAL A 20 4.02 -12.55 38.04
C VAL A 20 3.51 -11.18 38.40
N CYS A 21 2.20 -11.03 38.50
CA CYS A 21 1.53 -9.84 39.00
C CYS A 21 1.80 -9.72 40.52
N SER A 22 2.71 -8.81 40.91
CA SER A 22 3.00 -8.52 42.32
C SER A 22 2.00 -7.50 42.87
N HIS A 23 0.77 -7.91 43.17
CA HIS A 23 -0.08 -7.20 44.10
C HIS A 23 -0.40 -8.09 45.33
N ARG A 24 0.19 -7.72 46.43
CA ARG A 24 -0.09 -8.29 47.75
C ARG A 24 -1.55 -8.00 48.13
N GLY A 25 -2.26 -9.05 48.50
CA GLY A 25 -3.46 -8.99 49.36
C GLY A 25 -4.78 -9.15 48.64
N CYS A 26 -5.19 -10.37 48.41
CA CYS A 26 -6.58 -10.80 48.62
C CYS A 26 -6.62 -12.34 48.75
N VAL A 27 -6.66 -12.84 49.95
CA VAL A 27 -7.03 -14.23 50.20
C VAL A 27 -8.51 -14.18 50.62
N SER A 28 -9.42 -14.71 49.80
CA SER A 28 -10.75 -15.09 50.26
C SER A 28 -11.02 -16.57 49.93
N ARG A 29 -11.21 -17.34 50.97
CA ARG A 29 -11.83 -18.65 50.90
C ARG A 29 -13.34 -18.41 50.80
N SER A 30 -13.90 -18.82 49.69
CA SER A 30 -15.32 -19.13 49.42
C SER A 30 -15.74 -18.57 48.06
N GLY A 31 -16.34 -19.43 47.24
CA GLY A 31 -16.74 -19.15 45.87
C GLY A 31 -17.88 -18.10 45.79
N ALA A 32 -17.49 -16.87 45.58
CA ALA A 32 -18.39 -15.80 45.19
C ALA A 32 -17.67 -14.97 44.11
N ALA A 33 -18.38 -14.64 43.04
CA ALA A 33 -17.89 -13.86 41.90
C ALA A 33 -17.36 -12.51 42.37
N CYS A 34 -16.11 -12.20 42.04
CA CYS A 34 -15.48 -10.92 42.30
C CYS A 34 -15.95 -9.90 41.27
N THR A 35 -16.75 -8.93 41.65
CA THR A 35 -17.08 -7.74 40.88
C THR A 35 -15.99 -6.69 41.07
N CYS A 36 -14.86 -6.83 40.38
CA CYS A 36 -13.87 -5.76 40.31
C CYS A 36 -14.12 -4.97 39.01
N ALA A 37 -14.73 -3.80 39.20
CA ALA A 37 -14.75 -2.77 38.17
C ALA A 37 -13.35 -2.13 38.07
N ALA A 38 -12.49 -2.66 37.19
CA ALA A 38 -11.28 -1.98 36.71
C ALA A 38 -11.40 -1.85 35.18
N PRO A 39 -11.22 -0.64 34.61
CA PRO A 39 -11.61 -0.37 33.21
C PRO A 39 -10.62 -0.82 32.14
N ASP A 40 -9.58 -1.59 32.43
CA ASP A 40 -8.46 -1.76 31.47
C ASP A 40 -8.16 -3.19 30.98
N CYS A 41 -9.03 -4.19 31.23
CA CYS A 41 -8.75 -5.57 30.80
C CYS A 41 -9.77 -6.21 29.86
N ALA A 42 -10.59 -5.45 29.14
CA ALA A 42 -11.54 -5.98 28.16
C ALA A 42 -11.56 -5.11 26.90
N GLY A 43 -10.48 -5.12 26.14
CA GLY A 43 -10.31 -4.26 24.99
C GLY A 43 -10.06 -5.00 23.68
N ASN A 44 -10.85 -6.02 23.31
CA ASN A 44 -10.93 -6.50 21.92
C ASN A 44 -12.23 -7.27 21.64
N ALA A 45 -13.36 -6.70 22.03
CA ALA A 45 -14.66 -7.20 21.58
C ALA A 45 -15.50 -6.01 21.13
N THR A 46 -15.77 -5.94 19.81
CA THR A 46 -16.83 -5.16 19.17
C THR A 46 -17.02 -3.73 19.71
N ARG A 47 -16.07 -2.83 19.38
CA ARG A 47 -16.42 -1.42 19.29
C ARG A 47 -17.40 -1.30 18.12
N SER A 48 -18.67 -1.11 18.42
CA SER A 48 -19.64 -0.53 17.48
C SER A 48 -18.95 0.66 16.81
N CYS A 49 -18.65 0.55 15.51
CA CYS A 49 -17.96 1.57 14.74
C CYS A 49 -18.80 2.84 14.85
N ARG A 50 -18.35 3.82 15.65
CA ARG A 50 -18.96 5.15 15.62
C ARG A 50 -18.63 5.71 14.26
N THR A 51 -19.64 5.88 13.42
CA THR A 51 -19.49 6.44 12.07
C THR A 51 -18.67 7.73 12.15
N GLY A 52 -17.48 7.70 11.54
CA GLY A 52 -16.62 8.88 11.45
C GLY A 52 -15.33 8.90 12.27
N GLU A 53 -15.11 7.90 13.13
CA GLU A 53 -13.86 7.74 13.87
C GLU A 53 -12.89 6.80 13.11
N PRO A 54 -11.55 6.92 13.30
CA PRO A 54 -10.58 6.03 12.70
C PRO A 54 -10.84 4.55 13.02
N ILE A 55 -10.68 3.67 12.02
CA ILE A 55 -10.86 2.22 12.19
C ILE A 55 -9.67 1.57 12.87
N ALA A 56 -8.45 2.04 12.57
CA ALA A 56 -7.24 1.50 13.15
C ALA A 56 -6.27 2.62 13.57
N ARG A 57 -5.51 2.33 14.62
CA ARG A 57 -4.44 3.22 15.06
C ARG A 57 -3.23 3.08 14.13
N VAL A 58 -2.75 4.22 13.64
CA VAL A 58 -1.54 4.32 12.83
C VAL A 58 -0.48 5.14 13.55
N SER A 59 0.78 4.91 13.25
CA SER A 59 1.89 5.70 13.78
C SER A 59 1.73 7.17 13.40
N GLY A 60 1.92 8.08 14.37
CA GLY A 60 1.77 9.51 14.16
C GLY A 60 0.33 10.04 14.10
N CYS A 61 -0.68 9.25 14.51
CA CYS A 61 -2.07 9.71 14.59
C CYS A 61 -2.29 10.89 15.56
N ASP A 62 -1.40 11.07 16.50
CA ASP A 62 -1.37 12.16 17.50
C ASP A 62 -0.25 13.18 17.26
N LEU A 63 0.43 13.12 16.11
CA LEU A 63 1.51 14.04 15.75
C LEU A 63 1.03 15.49 15.77
N ARG A 64 1.69 16.33 16.57
CA ARG A 64 1.45 17.77 16.63
C ARG A 64 2.43 18.49 15.70
N VAL A 65 1.91 19.22 14.71
CA VAL A 65 2.71 20.00 13.75
C VAL A 65 2.58 21.49 14.02
N PRO A 66 3.70 22.28 13.88
CA PRO A 66 3.65 23.72 14.02
C PRO A 66 2.92 24.36 12.83
N LEU A 67 2.23 25.47 13.09
CA LEU A 67 1.60 26.29 12.06
C LEU A 67 2.44 27.56 11.83
N VAL A 68 2.38 28.10 10.61
CA VAL A 68 3.15 29.28 10.21
C VAL A 68 2.80 30.53 11.01
N GLN A 69 1.54 30.68 11.44
CA GLN A 69 1.07 31.74 12.31
C GLN A 69 1.36 31.50 13.81
N GLY A 70 2.07 30.44 14.13
CA GLY A 70 2.34 30.02 15.50
C GLY A 70 1.33 28.98 16.04
N GLY A 71 1.71 28.34 17.14
CA GLY A 71 0.94 27.27 17.75
C GLY A 71 1.12 25.91 17.06
N PHE A 72 0.39 24.91 17.55
CA PHE A 72 0.47 23.53 17.08
C PHE A 72 -0.92 22.95 16.84
N ARG A 73 -1.02 22.10 15.83
CA ARG A 73 -2.25 21.38 15.52
C ARG A 73 -1.96 19.89 15.28
N THR A 74 -2.90 19.00 15.60
CA THR A 74 -2.78 17.59 15.23
C THR A 74 -2.76 17.48 13.70
N TYR A 75 -1.77 16.77 13.17
CA TYR A 75 -1.58 16.58 11.74
C TYR A 75 -2.75 15.79 11.14
N ALA A 76 -3.34 16.28 10.05
CA ALA A 76 -4.28 15.53 9.24
C ALA A 76 -3.58 15.03 7.99
N ASN A 77 -3.36 13.73 7.93
CA ASN A 77 -2.73 13.09 6.78
C ASN A 77 -3.77 12.74 5.72
N PHE A 78 -3.63 13.35 4.54
CA PHE A 78 -4.38 13.04 3.32
C PHE A 78 -3.46 12.58 2.19
N ASP A 79 -2.30 11.99 2.53
CA ASP A 79 -1.35 11.48 1.54
C ASP A 79 -1.07 9.96 1.67
N TYR A 80 -2.07 9.18 2.14
CA TYR A 80 -2.00 7.73 2.27
C TYR A 80 -1.66 7.03 0.95
N ALA A 81 -2.15 7.54 -0.18
CA ALA A 81 -1.87 6.98 -1.51
C ALA A 81 -0.42 7.16 -1.97
N ALA A 82 0.36 8.08 -1.38
CA ALA A 82 1.80 8.17 -1.61
C ALA A 82 2.55 7.19 -0.71
N SER A 83 2.29 7.26 0.61
CA SER A 83 2.85 6.32 1.60
C SER A 83 1.99 6.35 2.86
N ALA A 84 1.50 5.19 3.31
CA ALA A 84 0.69 5.08 4.51
C ALA A 84 1.59 5.01 5.76
N PRO A 85 1.18 5.64 6.88
CA PRO A 85 1.82 5.42 8.17
C PRO A 85 1.73 3.95 8.58
N ALA A 86 2.67 3.47 9.40
CA ALA A 86 2.60 2.09 9.90
C ALA A 86 1.37 1.87 10.78
N LEU A 87 0.71 0.71 10.63
CA LEU A 87 -0.20 0.22 11.66
C LEU A 87 0.58 -0.04 12.96
N ALA A 88 -0.06 0.15 14.11
CA ALA A 88 0.57 -0.10 15.41
C ALA A 88 1.14 -1.53 15.49
N GLN A 89 0.38 -2.53 15.06
CA GLN A 89 0.79 -3.94 15.02
C GLN A 89 2.02 -4.19 14.15
N VAL A 90 2.18 -3.43 13.06
CA VAL A 90 3.38 -3.50 12.20
C VAL A 90 4.60 -2.98 12.94
N THR A 91 4.47 -1.86 13.64
CA THR A 91 5.55 -1.28 14.45
C THR A 91 5.97 -2.23 15.57
N ASP A 92 5.00 -2.81 16.28
CA ASP A 92 5.22 -3.76 17.36
C ASP A 92 5.96 -5.00 16.84
N ARG A 93 5.51 -5.57 15.71
CA ARG A 93 6.15 -6.74 15.09
C ARG A 93 7.60 -6.49 14.68
N VAL A 94 7.89 -5.33 14.11
CA VAL A 94 9.27 -4.96 13.76
C VAL A 94 10.13 -4.82 15.00
N ASN A 95 9.64 -4.16 16.05
CA ASN A 95 10.37 -4.00 17.32
C ASN A 95 10.64 -5.35 18.02
N GLU A 96 9.68 -6.27 17.99
CA GLU A 96 9.87 -7.64 18.52
C GLU A 96 10.96 -8.41 17.78
N LEU A 97 11.09 -8.22 16.46
CA LEU A 97 12.03 -8.95 15.64
C LEU A 97 13.45 -8.36 15.69
N LEU A 98 13.59 -7.05 15.92
CA LEU A 98 14.90 -6.37 15.90
C LEU A 98 16.00 -7.06 16.75
N PRO A 99 15.75 -7.53 17.98
CA PRO A 99 16.79 -8.22 18.78
C PRO A 99 17.28 -9.54 18.17
N TYR A 100 16.50 -10.15 17.26
CA TYR A 100 16.79 -11.42 16.60
C TYR A 100 17.28 -11.24 15.16
N TYR A 101 17.44 -10.01 14.70
CA TYR A 101 17.87 -9.75 13.32
C TYR A 101 19.28 -10.31 13.07
N ALA A 102 19.36 -11.21 12.09
CA ALA A 102 20.61 -11.87 11.70
C ALA A 102 20.54 -12.34 10.23
N SER A 103 21.56 -13.07 9.77
CA SER A 103 21.59 -13.64 8.42
C SER A 103 20.42 -14.61 8.18
N VAL A 104 19.96 -14.67 6.93
CA VAL A 104 18.85 -15.53 6.50
C VAL A 104 19.38 -16.67 5.63
N HIS A 105 18.84 -17.88 5.82
CA HIS A 105 19.13 -19.12 5.08
C HIS A 105 20.56 -19.68 5.19
N ARG A 106 21.52 -18.99 5.83
CA ARG A 106 22.94 -19.36 5.78
C ARG A 106 23.64 -19.46 7.13
N GLY A 107 22.91 -19.28 8.23
CA GLY A 107 23.48 -19.32 9.56
C GLY A 107 22.89 -20.44 10.43
N ALA A 108 23.75 -21.17 11.16
CA ALA A 108 23.30 -22.13 12.16
C ALA A 108 22.97 -21.47 13.53
N GLY A 109 23.32 -20.19 13.71
CA GLY A 109 23.09 -19.46 14.94
C GLY A 109 21.59 -19.29 15.24
N TYR A 110 21.25 -19.21 16.54
CA TYR A 110 19.87 -19.11 17.00
C TYR A 110 19.10 -17.93 16.36
N ALA A 111 19.67 -16.72 16.38
CA ALA A 111 19.06 -15.54 15.78
C ALA A 111 18.90 -15.67 14.24
N SER A 112 19.87 -16.31 13.56
CA SER A 112 19.78 -16.56 12.12
C SER A 112 18.62 -17.50 11.77
N ARG A 113 18.37 -18.52 12.60
CA ARG A 113 17.21 -19.40 12.41
C ARG A 113 15.91 -18.66 12.62
N ILE A 114 15.79 -17.85 13.68
CA ILE A 114 14.60 -17.01 13.91
C ILE A 114 14.36 -16.06 12.74
N SER A 115 15.41 -15.37 12.26
CA SER A 115 15.27 -14.47 11.10
C SER A 115 14.82 -15.22 9.85
N THR A 116 15.33 -16.43 9.61
CA THR A 116 14.92 -17.26 8.49
C THR A 116 13.47 -17.71 8.63
N ASP A 117 13.09 -18.21 9.80
CA ASP A 117 11.71 -18.67 10.06
C ASP A 117 10.71 -17.52 9.92
N CYS A 118 11.04 -16.33 10.44
CA CYS A 118 10.23 -15.15 10.29
C CYS A 118 10.07 -14.72 8.83
N TYR A 119 11.14 -14.79 8.03
CA TYR A 119 11.10 -14.44 6.61
C TYR A 119 10.20 -15.38 5.81
N GLU A 120 10.34 -16.70 6.02
CA GLU A 120 9.52 -17.69 5.32
C GLU A 120 8.07 -17.71 5.85
N ALA A 121 7.84 -17.49 7.16
CA ALA A 121 6.50 -17.31 7.70
C ALA A 121 5.80 -16.09 7.10
N ALA A 122 6.55 -14.98 6.88
CA ALA A 122 6.02 -13.80 6.22
C ALA A 122 5.54 -14.10 4.80
N ARG A 123 6.27 -14.93 4.06
CA ARG A 123 5.85 -15.40 2.73
C ARG A 123 4.54 -16.18 2.77
N VAL A 124 4.37 -17.06 3.76
CA VAL A 124 3.14 -17.84 3.96
C VAL A 124 1.96 -16.92 4.33
N SER A 125 2.18 -15.92 5.19
CA SER A 125 1.15 -14.96 5.58
C SER A 125 0.66 -14.13 4.39
N VAL A 126 1.59 -13.65 3.55
CA VAL A 126 1.24 -12.93 2.32
C VAL A 126 0.46 -13.84 1.35
N ALA A 127 0.95 -15.06 1.11
CA ALA A 127 0.28 -16.02 0.23
C ALA A 127 -1.16 -16.30 0.68
N ARG A 128 -1.36 -16.46 1.99
CA ARG A 128 -2.70 -16.67 2.58
C ARG A 128 -3.59 -15.44 2.41
N ALA A 129 -3.04 -14.25 2.64
CA ALA A 129 -3.82 -13.00 2.57
C ALA A 129 -4.41 -12.73 1.17
N VAL A 130 -3.75 -13.22 0.12
CA VAL A 130 -4.21 -13.06 -1.27
C VAL A 130 -4.77 -14.36 -1.88
N ASN A 131 -4.97 -15.40 -1.10
CA ASN A 131 -5.43 -16.71 -1.55
C ASN A 131 -4.61 -17.24 -2.73
N CYS A 132 -3.28 -17.30 -2.54
CA CYS A 132 -2.30 -17.72 -3.55
C CYS A 132 -2.57 -19.19 -3.98
N ALA A 133 -2.61 -19.44 -5.28
CA ALA A 133 -2.77 -20.79 -5.82
C ALA A 133 -1.49 -21.64 -5.64
N ALA A 134 -1.61 -22.95 -5.76
CA ALA A 134 -0.49 -23.88 -5.53
C ALA A 134 0.66 -23.74 -6.55
N ASP A 135 0.37 -23.26 -7.76
CA ASP A 135 1.31 -23.01 -8.84
C ASP A 135 1.89 -21.57 -8.82
N GLN A 136 1.44 -20.76 -7.87
CA GLN A 136 1.93 -19.40 -7.67
C GLN A 136 2.95 -19.32 -6.52
N VAL A 137 3.79 -18.31 -6.55
CA VAL A 137 4.79 -18.02 -5.50
C VAL A 137 4.77 -16.53 -5.15
N VAL A 138 5.13 -16.25 -3.91
CA VAL A 138 5.39 -14.88 -3.42
C VAL A 138 6.88 -14.59 -3.54
N VAL A 139 7.24 -13.49 -4.18
CA VAL A 139 8.61 -12.97 -4.27
C VAL A 139 8.65 -11.63 -3.55
N PHE A 140 9.53 -11.47 -2.58
CA PHE A 140 9.78 -10.19 -1.94
C PHE A 140 10.71 -9.32 -2.77
N THR A 141 10.33 -8.07 -2.93
CA THR A 141 11.03 -7.07 -3.72
C THR A 141 11.21 -5.79 -2.90
N ARG A 142 11.76 -4.73 -3.48
CA ARG A 142 11.87 -3.43 -2.78
C ARG A 142 10.52 -2.69 -2.75
N ASN A 143 9.74 -2.75 -3.83
CA ASN A 143 8.44 -2.08 -3.99
C ASN A 143 7.75 -2.59 -5.27
N THR A 144 6.54 -2.09 -5.56
CA THR A 144 5.80 -2.44 -6.79
C THR A 144 6.60 -2.18 -8.07
N THR A 145 7.33 -1.08 -8.16
CA THR A 145 8.17 -0.77 -9.33
C THR A 145 9.19 -1.87 -9.58
N ASP A 146 9.82 -2.37 -8.53
CA ASP A 146 10.78 -3.48 -8.59
C ASP A 146 10.10 -4.79 -9.01
N SER A 147 8.92 -5.10 -8.44
CA SER A 147 8.10 -6.26 -8.81
C SER A 147 7.74 -6.26 -10.30
N LEU A 148 7.30 -5.12 -10.83
CA LEU A 148 6.91 -4.98 -12.23
C LEU A 148 8.12 -5.08 -13.18
N ASN A 149 9.27 -4.51 -12.81
CA ASN A 149 10.51 -4.67 -13.56
C ASN A 149 11.03 -6.12 -13.55
N LEU A 150 10.92 -6.83 -12.42
CA LEU A 150 11.22 -8.25 -12.33
C LEU A 150 10.33 -9.05 -13.29
N LEU A 151 9.01 -8.86 -13.22
CA LEU A 151 8.08 -9.59 -14.08
C LEU A 151 8.34 -9.27 -15.57
N ALA A 152 8.65 -8.02 -15.93
CA ALA A 152 8.97 -7.63 -17.29
C ALA A 152 10.21 -8.35 -17.87
N CYS A 153 11.11 -8.85 -17.01
CA CYS A 153 12.21 -9.73 -17.44
C CYS A 153 11.75 -11.17 -17.70
N CYS A 154 10.60 -11.57 -17.14
CA CYS A 154 10.09 -12.95 -17.20
C CYS A 154 9.02 -13.16 -18.28
N VAL A 155 8.30 -12.11 -18.67
CA VAL A 155 7.24 -12.20 -19.69
C VAL A 155 7.83 -12.63 -21.05
N PRO A 156 7.28 -13.67 -21.71
CA PRO A 156 7.87 -14.22 -22.93
C PRO A 156 7.49 -13.48 -24.22
N GLY A 157 6.60 -12.49 -24.16
CA GLY A 157 6.09 -11.77 -25.34
C GLY A 157 5.60 -10.36 -25.01
N ASP A 158 4.73 -9.84 -25.88
CA ASP A 158 4.19 -8.49 -25.76
C ASP A 158 3.28 -8.32 -24.53
N THR A 159 3.26 -7.11 -24.00
CA THR A 159 2.39 -6.70 -22.92
C THR A 159 1.47 -5.56 -23.36
N VAL A 160 0.16 -5.74 -23.16
CA VAL A 160 -0.85 -4.71 -23.35
C VAL A 160 -1.07 -3.95 -22.04
N VAL A 161 -1.10 -2.62 -22.12
CA VAL A 161 -1.33 -1.69 -20.99
C VAL A 161 -2.28 -0.58 -21.39
N LEU A 162 -2.87 0.13 -20.43
CA LEU A 162 -3.62 1.35 -20.70
C LEU A 162 -2.72 2.61 -20.65
N ASP A 163 -3.16 3.69 -21.30
CA ASP A 163 -2.52 5.01 -21.23
C ASP A 163 -2.73 5.73 -19.89
N ILE A 164 -3.52 5.15 -19.00
CA ILE A 164 -3.81 5.67 -17.65
C ILE A 164 -2.94 5.07 -16.54
N GLU A 165 -2.03 4.16 -16.89
CA GLU A 165 -1.19 3.45 -15.94
C GLU A 165 -0.21 4.39 -15.21
N HIS A 166 0.09 4.05 -13.96
CA HIS A 166 1.25 4.62 -13.26
C HIS A 166 2.53 4.29 -14.02
N HIS A 167 3.53 5.18 -14.00
CA HIS A 167 4.81 4.97 -14.71
C HIS A 167 5.45 3.61 -14.41
N ALA A 168 5.29 3.08 -13.20
CA ALA A 168 5.82 1.76 -12.82
C ALA A 168 5.17 0.61 -13.59
N ASN A 169 3.89 0.74 -13.96
CA ASN A 169 3.17 -0.24 -14.80
C ASN A 169 3.11 0.17 -16.29
N PHE A 170 3.80 1.22 -16.67
CA PHE A 170 3.85 1.69 -18.04
C PHE A 170 5.21 1.48 -18.70
N LEU A 171 6.31 1.79 -17.98
CA LEU A 171 7.65 1.86 -18.56
C LEU A 171 8.35 0.49 -18.73
N PRO A 172 8.25 -0.48 -17.82
CA PRO A 172 9.08 -1.69 -17.87
C PRO A 172 8.83 -2.58 -19.10
N TRP A 173 7.62 -2.58 -19.62
CA TRP A 173 7.17 -3.47 -20.69
C TRP A 173 7.82 -3.20 -22.04
N THR A 174 8.49 -2.06 -22.22
CA THR A 174 9.25 -1.75 -23.45
C THR A 174 10.39 -2.72 -23.74
N ARG A 175 10.76 -3.57 -22.77
CA ARG A 175 11.84 -4.57 -22.90
C ARG A 175 11.54 -5.67 -23.93
N ARG A 176 10.26 -6.07 -24.06
CA ARG A 176 9.83 -7.16 -24.94
C ARG A 176 8.87 -6.70 -26.03
N GLY A 177 8.07 -5.72 -25.77
CA GLY A 177 7.03 -5.16 -26.63
C GLY A 177 5.89 -4.66 -25.77
N ARG A 178 5.67 -3.32 -25.79
CA ARG A 178 4.55 -2.69 -25.10
C ARG A 178 3.56 -2.16 -26.11
N ARG A 179 2.32 -2.60 -26.00
CA ARG A 179 1.20 -2.04 -26.76
C ARG A 179 0.30 -1.25 -25.82
N VAL A 180 -0.07 -0.04 -26.22
CA VAL A 180 -0.81 0.89 -25.39
C VAL A 180 -2.21 1.05 -25.94
N VAL A 181 -3.21 0.71 -25.15
CA VAL A 181 -4.62 0.93 -25.47
C VAL A 181 -5.05 2.24 -24.82
N PRO A 182 -5.54 3.23 -25.59
CA PRO A 182 -6.12 4.43 -25.02
C PRO A 182 -7.42 4.10 -24.26
N ALA A 183 -7.49 4.45 -22.97
CA ALA A 183 -8.73 4.33 -22.20
C ALA A 183 -9.84 5.17 -22.87
N ALA A 184 -11.08 4.80 -22.72
CA ALA A 184 -12.24 5.57 -23.20
C ALA A 184 -12.81 6.47 -22.09
N GLU A 185 -13.94 7.12 -22.33
CA GLU A 185 -14.68 7.88 -21.31
C GLU A 185 -15.49 6.96 -20.39
N THR A 186 -15.69 5.71 -20.79
CA THR A 186 -16.37 4.68 -20.02
C THR A 186 -15.48 3.44 -19.85
N ILE A 187 -15.70 2.73 -18.74
CA ILE A 187 -15.07 1.42 -18.50
C ILE A 187 -15.53 0.43 -19.58
N ALA A 188 -16.81 0.42 -19.91
CA ALA A 188 -17.38 -0.49 -20.90
C ALA A 188 -16.68 -0.36 -22.27
N GLU A 189 -16.51 0.85 -22.77
CA GLU A 189 -15.80 1.11 -24.03
C GLU A 189 -14.31 0.80 -23.92
N THR A 190 -13.69 1.02 -22.76
CA THR A 190 -12.28 0.67 -22.52
C THR A 190 -12.06 -0.83 -22.58
N LEU A 191 -12.96 -1.64 -21.99
CA LEU A 191 -12.92 -3.10 -22.10
C LEU A 191 -13.04 -3.56 -23.56
N HIS A 192 -13.95 -2.95 -24.33
CA HIS A 192 -14.08 -3.24 -25.76
C HIS A 192 -12.79 -2.93 -26.55
N ARG A 193 -12.11 -1.84 -26.27
CA ARG A 193 -10.81 -1.49 -26.89
C ARG A 193 -9.71 -2.49 -26.53
N ILE A 194 -9.64 -2.92 -25.26
CA ILE A 194 -8.70 -3.96 -24.85
C ILE A 194 -9.00 -5.27 -25.60
N GLU A 195 -10.26 -5.65 -25.71
CA GLU A 195 -10.66 -6.87 -26.44
C GLU A 195 -10.28 -6.78 -27.92
N ALA A 196 -10.56 -5.67 -28.57
CA ALA A 196 -10.18 -5.43 -29.96
C ALA A 196 -8.67 -5.55 -30.18
N GLU A 197 -7.86 -4.99 -29.28
CA GLU A 197 -6.39 -5.06 -29.33
C GLU A 197 -5.87 -6.50 -29.18
N LEU A 198 -6.40 -7.25 -28.19
CA LEU A 198 -6.00 -8.64 -27.96
C LEU A 198 -6.49 -9.58 -29.06
N CYS A 199 -7.64 -9.27 -29.70
CA CYS A 199 -8.15 -10.01 -30.86
C CYS A 199 -7.32 -9.76 -32.13
N ALA A 200 -6.86 -8.53 -32.33
CA ALA A 200 -6.06 -8.16 -33.52
C ALA A 200 -4.68 -8.82 -33.49
N GLU A 201 -4.05 -8.89 -32.34
CA GLU A 201 -2.71 -9.47 -32.17
C GLU A 201 -2.58 -10.10 -30.78
N PRO A 202 -2.21 -11.41 -30.68
CA PRO A 202 -2.00 -12.07 -29.39
C PRO A 202 -0.97 -11.34 -28.53
N ALA A 203 -1.20 -11.30 -27.21
CA ALA A 203 -0.26 -10.79 -26.22
C ALA A 203 0.03 -11.86 -25.16
N ALA A 204 1.22 -11.80 -24.57
CA ALA A 204 1.55 -12.67 -23.46
C ALA A 204 0.89 -12.19 -22.16
N LEU A 205 0.79 -10.88 -21.98
CA LEU A 205 0.33 -10.27 -20.73
C LEU A 205 -0.59 -9.06 -20.99
N LEU A 206 -1.67 -8.98 -20.20
CA LEU A 206 -2.44 -7.76 -19.97
C LEU A 206 -2.04 -7.23 -18.58
N ALA A 207 -1.40 -6.05 -18.52
CA ALA A 207 -0.94 -5.46 -17.25
C ALA A 207 -1.73 -4.19 -16.93
N ILE A 208 -2.58 -4.25 -15.91
CA ILE A 208 -3.58 -3.23 -15.60
C ILE A 208 -3.50 -2.82 -14.13
N THR A 209 -3.69 -1.52 -13.87
CA THR A 209 -3.90 -1.03 -12.50
C THR A 209 -5.23 -1.53 -11.93
N GLY A 210 -5.23 -2.01 -10.69
CA GLY A 210 -6.47 -2.39 -10.00
C GLY A 210 -7.30 -1.18 -9.55
N ALA A 211 -6.62 -0.08 -9.21
CA ALA A 211 -7.23 1.19 -8.86
C ALA A 211 -6.31 2.35 -9.27
N SER A 212 -6.89 3.42 -9.83
CA SER A 212 -6.14 4.60 -10.25
C SER A 212 -5.47 5.30 -9.06
N ASN A 213 -4.17 5.55 -9.16
CA ASN A 213 -3.42 6.32 -8.17
C ASN A 213 -3.73 7.83 -8.20
N VAL A 214 -4.50 8.29 -9.16
CA VAL A 214 -4.91 9.70 -9.33
C VAL A 214 -6.34 9.90 -8.86
N THR A 215 -7.28 9.15 -9.40
CA THR A 215 -8.73 9.37 -9.21
C THR A 215 -9.36 8.37 -8.24
N GLY A 216 -8.67 7.28 -7.93
CA GLY A 216 -9.15 6.22 -7.06
C GLY A 216 -10.12 5.23 -7.72
N GLU A 217 -10.50 5.45 -8.97
CA GLU A 217 -11.45 4.58 -9.69
C GLU A 217 -10.92 3.16 -9.80
N VAL A 218 -11.76 2.18 -9.48
CA VAL A 218 -11.46 0.75 -9.49
C VAL A 218 -11.89 0.16 -10.83
N LEU A 219 -11.02 -0.63 -11.44
CA LEU A 219 -11.34 -1.33 -12.69
C LEU A 219 -11.99 -2.70 -12.41
N PRO A 220 -12.83 -3.22 -13.32
CA PRO A 220 -13.57 -4.47 -13.13
C PRO A 220 -12.65 -5.68 -13.34
N LEU A 221 -12.02 -6.14 -12.25
CA LEU A 221 -10.98 -7.19 -12.30
C LEU A 221 -11.50 -8.53 -12.84
N ALA A 222 -12.76 -8.88 -12.55
CA ALA A 222 -13.37 -10.12 -13.03
C ALA A 222 -13.45 -10.14 -14.56
N GLU A 223 -14.01 -9.07 -15.13
CA GLU A 223 -14.16 -8.92 -16.58
C GLU A 223 -12.82 -8.84 -17.29
N LEU A 224 -11.85 -8.12 -16.72
CA LEU A 224 -10.49 -8.02 -17.25
C LEU A 224 -9.76 -9.37 -17.22
N THR A 225 -9.93 -10.14 -16.13
CA THR A 225 -9.33 -11.47 -16.01
C THR A 225 -9.92 -12.43 -17.06
N ALA A 226 -11.24 -12.48 -17.17
CA ALA A 226 -11.92 -13.31 -18.16
C ALA A 226 -11.55 -12.89 -19.59
N LEU A 227 -11.45 -11.58 -19.84
CA LEU A 227 -11.08 -11.03 -21.16
C LEU A 227 -9.65 -11.45 -21.54
N ALA A 228 -8.66 -11.25 -20.66
CA ALA A 228 -7.29 -11.66 -20.92
C ALA A 228 -7.20 -13.16 -21.25
N HIS A 229 -7.83 -14.01 -20.44
CA HIS A 229 -7.78 -15.45 -20.59
C HIS A 229 -8.48 -15.95 -21.88
N ARG A 230 -9.61 -15.34 -22.27
CA ARG A 230 -10.30 -15.69 -23.54
C ARG A 230 -9.38 -15.49 -24.76
N HIS A 231 -8.46 -14.54 -24.69
CA HIS A 231 -7.51 -14.26 -25.76
C HIS A 231 -6.12 -14.88 -25.53
N GLY A 232 -5.98 -15.80 -24.55
CA GLY A 232 -4.74 -16.52 -24.27
C GLY A 232 -3.65 -15.68 -23.60
N ALA A 233 -3.95 -14.45 -23.18
CA ALA A 233 -3.07 -13.61 -22.40
C ALA A 233 -3.19 -13.93 -20.90
N ARG A 234 -2.10 -13.78 -20.15
CA ARG A 234 -2.15 -13.71 -18.69
C ARG A 234 -2.51 -12.30 -18.24
N ILE A 235 -2.94 -12.18 -16.98
CA ILE A 235 -3.24 -10.89 -16.37
C ILE A 235 -2.32 -10.59 -15.19
N LEU A 236 -1.79 -9.36 -15.17
CA LEU A 236 -1.15 -8.76 -13.99
C LEU A 236 -2.04 -7.63 -13.48
N ILE A 237 -2.29 -7.62 -12.19
CA ILE A 237 -2.90 -6.49 -11.50
C ILE A 237 -1.83 -5.71 -10.72
N ASP A 238 -1.59 -4.46 -11.11
CA ASP A 238 -0.90 -3.50 -10.25
C ASP A 238 -1.87 -3.09 -9.13
N ALA A 239 -1.69 -3.70 -7.97
CA ALA A 239 -2.53 -3.49 -6.80
C ALA A 239 -1.93 -2.48 -5.81
N ALA A 240 -0.97 -1.65 -6.25
CA ALA A 240 -0.33 -0.68 -5.36
C ALA A 240 -1.32 0.25 -4.65
N GLN A 241 -2.43 0.59 -5.32
CA GLN A 241 -3.50 1.39 -4.73
C GLN A 241 -4.73 0.57 -4.32
N LEU A 242 -4.90 -0.64 -4.82
CA LEU A 242 -6.04 -1.48 -4.47
C LEU A 242 -5.82 -2.24 -3.15
N ALA A 243 -4.65 -2.85 -2.96
CA ALA A 243 -4.35 -3.70 -1.80
C ALA A 243 -4.53 -3.03 -0.43
N PRO A 244 -4.26 -1.71 -0.23
CA PRO A 244 -4.53 -1.04 1.03
C PRO A 244 -6.02 -0.89 1.37
N HIS A 245 -6.91 -1.04 0.40
CA HIS A 245 -8.32 -0.65 0.49
C HIS A 245 -9.30 -1.81 0.28
N ARG A 246 -8.89 -2.88 -0.41
CA ARG A 246 -9.74 -4.03 -0.75
C ARG A 246 -8.98 -5.32 -0.53
N ARG A 247 -9.66 -6.35 -0.04
CA ARG A 247 -9.12 -7.70 -0.09
C ARG A 247 -9.02 -8.17 -1.53
N ILE A 248 -7.94 -8.85 -1.85
CA ILE A 248 -7.70 -9.40 -3.17
C ILE A 248 -7.61 -10.92 -3.01
N ASP A 249 -8.51 -11.62 -3.68
CA ASP A 249 -8.49 -13.07 -3.78
C ASP A 249 -8.09 -13.45 -5.20
N LEU A 250 -6.88 -14.00 -5.36
CA LEU A 250 -6.35 -14.37 -6.67
C LEU A 250 -7.17 -15.46 -7.38
N GLN A 251 -7.95 -16.23 -6.63
CA GLN A 251 -8.76 -17.31 -7.18
C GLN A 251 -10.25 -16.95 -7.35
N ALA A 252 -10.69 -15.79 -6.83
CA ALA A 252 -12.10 -15.40 -6.84
C ALA A 252 -12.71 -15.30 -8.24
N PHE A 253 -11.89 -15.02 -9.26
CA PHE A 253 -12.32 -14.81 -10.65
C PHE A 253 -12.00 -16.00 -11.56
N ALA A 254 -11.65 -17.15 -10.99
CA ALA A 254 -11.46 -18.36 -11.75
C ALA A 254 -12.84 -18.86 -12.25
N GLU A 255 -13.04 -18.88 -13.55
CA GLU A 255 -14.17 -19.58 -14.16
C GLU A 255 -14.04 -21.09 -13.85
N SER A 256 -15.14 -21.85 -13.94
CA SER A 256 -15.16 -23.30 -13.65
C SER A 256 -14.02 -24.03 -14.38
N GLY A 257 -12.96 -24.38 -13.65
CA GLY A 257 -11.76 -25.03 -14.19
C GLY A 257 -10.69 -24.10 -14.78
N GLY A 258 -10.87 -22.77 -14.68
CA GLY A 258 -9.89 -21.77 -15.11
C GLY A 258 -8.93 -21.32 -13.99
N THR A 259 -8.03 -20.43 -14.33
CA THR A 259 -7.14 -19.72 -13.39
C THR A 259 -7.73 -18.34 -13.08
N GLY A 260 -7.53 -17.85 -11.85
CA GLY A 260 -7.85 -16.48 -11.49
C GLY A 260 -6.76 -15.48 -11.95
N ILE A 261 -6.46 -14.47 -11.15
CA ILE A 261 -5.40 -13.50 -11.46
C ILE A 261 -4.03 -14.22 -11.48
N ASP A 262 -3.28 -14.08 -12.58
CA ASP A 262 -1.99 -14.75 -12.76
C ASP A 262 -0.87 -14.08 -11.99
N TYR A 263 -0.84 -12.75 -11.95
CA TYR A 263 0.18 -11.96 -11.27
C TYR A 263 -0.43 -10.78 -10.51
N LEU A 264 0.13 -10.49 -9.34
CA LEU A 264 -0.26 -9.38 -8.48
C LEU A 264 1.00 -8.68 -7.96
N ALA A 265 1.03 -7.34 -7.99
CA ALA A 265 2.13 -6.56 -7.44
C ALA A 265 1.62 -5.46 -6.51
N PHE A 266 2.25 -5.31 -5.34
CA PHE A 266 1.95 -4.22 -4.40
C PHE A 266 3.17 -3.82 -3.55
N SER A 267 3.06 -2.70 -2.83
CA SER A 267 4.11 -2.13 -2.00
C SER A 267 3.70 -2.05 -0.54
N GLY A 268 4.57 -2.50 0.35
CA GLY A 268 4.36 -2.42 1.80
C GLY A 268 4.17 -0.99 2.31
N HIS A 269 4.91 -0.01 1.77
CA HIS A 269 4.81 1.38 2.22
C HIS A 269 3.43 2.04 1.96
N LYS A 270 2.60 1.48 1.09
CA LYS A 270 1.21 1.88 0.90
C LYS A 270 0.25 1.01 1.70
N LEU A 271 0.64 -0.24 1.96
CA LEU A 271 -0.10 -1.22 2.75
C LEU A 271 0.17 -1.07 4.27
N TYR A 272 0.37 0.13 4.76
CA TYR A 272 0.65 0.40 6.19
C TYR A 272 1.91 -0.30 6.74
N ALA A 273 2.81 -0.77 5.87
CA ALA A 273 4.07 -1.41 6.21
C ALA A 273 5.25 -0.66 5.57
N PRO A 274 5.71 0.46 6.14
CA PRO A 274 6.93 1.14 5.70
C PRO A 274 8.11 0.16 5.75
N PHE A 275 9.33 0.60 5.56
CA PHE A 275 10.58 -0.19 5.57
C PHE A 275 11.00 -0.79 4.21
N GLY A 276 10.37 -0.37 3.10
CA GLY A 276 10.88 -0.66 1.77
C GLY A 276 10.73 -2.12 1.32
N ALA A 277 9.62 -2.77 1.66
CA ALA A 277 9.27 -4.07 1.11
C ALA A 277 8.17 -3.94 0.05
N GLY A 278 8.28 -4.76 -0.99
CA GLY A 278 7.27 -4.97 -2.01
C GLY A 278 7.01 -6.46 -2.21
N VAL A 279 5.98 -6.77 -2.95
CA VAL A 279 5.55 -8.14 -3.22
C VAL A 279 5.20 -8.28 -4.70
N LEU A 280 5.69 -9.37 -5.30
CA LEU A 280 5.16 -9.95 -6.52
C LEU A 280 4.59 -11.33 -6.15
N VAL A 281 3.32 -11.56 -6.45
CA VAL A 281 2.74 -12.90 -6.42
C VAL A 281 2.50 -13.32 -7.85
N GLY A 282 2.86 -14.54 -8.22
CA GLY A 282 2.63 -14.96 -9.59
C GLY A 282 2.97 -16.40 -9.89
N ARG A 283 2.57 -16.82 -11.09
CA ARG A 283 2.78 -18.19 -11.57
C ARG A 283 4.26 -18.50 -11.71
N ARG A 284 4.63 -19.66 -11.20
CA ARG A 284 6.01 -20.11 -11.09
C ARG A 284 6.70 -20.32 -12.43
N ASP A 285 5.97 -20.76 -13.43
CA ASP A 285 6.52 -21.22 -14.71
C ASP A 285 7.36 -20.13 -15.44
N TRP A 286 6.84 -18.91 -15.60
CA TRP A 286 7.63 -17.81 -16.20
C TRP A 286 8.77 -17.36 -15.30
N LEU A 287 8.54 -17.38 -13.98
CA LEU A 287 9.58 -17.01 -13.01
C LEU A 287 10.73 -18.03 -13.01
N ASP A 288 10.42 -19.32 -13.14
CA ASP A 288 11.46 -20.39 -13.21
C ASP A 288 12.16 -20.46 -14.58
N ALA A 289 11.46 -20.10 -15.66
CA ALA A 289 12.03 -20.12 -17.01
C ALA A 289 12.96 -18.93 -17.27
N ALA A 290 12.73 -17.79 -16.62
CA ALA A 290 13.53 -16.59 -16.83
C ALA A 290 14.90 -16.67 -16.12
N PRO A 291 15.92 -15.95 -16.62
CA PRO A 291 17.14 -15.70 -15.86
C PRO A 291 16.81 -14.96 -14.55
N PRO A 292 17.68 -15.05 -13.53
CA PRO A 292 17.45 -14.31 -12.29
C PRO A 292 17.38 -12.81 -12.55
N TYR A 293 16.47 -12.13 -11.85
CA TYR A 293 16.36 -10.67 -11.94
C TYR A 293 17.65 -9.97 -11.48
N LEU A 294 18.21 -10.46 -10.36
CA LEU A 294 19.52 -10.07 -9.85
C LEU A 294 20.37 -11.32 -9.71
N ALA A 295 21.53 -11.37 -10.36
CA ALA A 295 22.48 -12.46 -10.23
C ALA A 295 23.33 -12.26 -8.98
N GLY A 296 23.29 -13.24 -8.04
CA GLY A 296 24.06 -13.13 -6.81
C GLY A 296 23.87 -14.31 -5.88
N GLY A 297 24.54 -14.24 -4.75
CA GLY A 297 24.41 -15.26 -3.72
C GLY A 297 22.97 -15.36 -3.19
N GLY A 298 22.45 -16.56 -3.02
CA GLY A 298 21.05 -16.86 -2.65
C GLY A 298 20.19 -17.29 -3.83
N ALA A 299 20.44 -16.77 -5.02
CA ALA A 299 19.72 -17.14 -6.23
C ALA A 299 20.25 -18.41 -6.92
N VAL A 300 21.33 -19.01 -6.39
CA VAL A 300 22.02 -20.15 -7.00
C VAL A 300 22.02 -21.37 -6.07
N THR A 301 21.99 -22.56 -6.67
CA THR A 301 22.23 -23.84 -5.99
C THR A 301 23.68 -24.28 -6.09
N ALA A 302 24.36 -23.94 -7.21
CA ALA A 302 25.77 -24.19 -7.40
C ALA A 302 26.39 -23.20 -8.40
N VAL A 303 27.66 -22.88 -8.25
CA VAL A 303 28.43 -22.03 -9.17
C VAL A 303 29.81 -22.65 -9.36
N THR A 304 30.24 -22.75 -10.63
CA THR A 304 31.62 -23.04 -11.05
C THR A 304 32.21 -21.84 -11.78
N THR A 305 33.45 -21.93 -12.23
CA THR A 305 34.08 -20.89 -13.06
C THR A 305 33.44 -20.77 -14.43
N GLU A 306 32.77 -21.82 -14.92
CA GLU A 306 32.20 -21.88 -16.27
C GLU A 306 30.66 -21.65 -16.27
N GLN A 307 29.95 -21.98 -15.18
CA GLN A 307 28.49 -21.98 -15.18
C GLN A 307 27.88 -21.78 -13.79
N ALA A 308 26.63 -21.31 -13.77
CA ALA A 308 25.79 -21.18 -12.59
C ALA A 308 24.53 -22.02 -12.73
N HIS A 309 24.16 -22.72 -11.66
CA HIS A 309 22.88 -23.41 -11.51
C HIS A 309 21.96 -22.57 -10.62
N TRP A 310 20.89 -22.06 -11.22
CA TRP A 310 19.96 -21.18 -10.52
C TRP A 310 18.97 -21.94 -9.66
N ALA A 311 18.64 -21.38 -8.51
CA ALA A 311 17.58 -21.90 -7.67
C ALA A 311 16.22 -21.72 -8.37
N PRO A 312 15.16 -22.45 -7.97
CA PRO A 312 13.79 -22.16 -8.40
C PRO A 312 13.31 -20.83 -7.78
N ALA A 313 12.23 -20.25 -8.33
CA ALA A 313 11.53 -19.13 -7.70
C ALA A 313 10.90 -19.60 -6.36
N PRO A 314 10.85 -18.77 -5.33
CA PRO A 314 11.19 -17.34 -5.32
C PRO A 314 12.68 -17.03 -5.19
N GLN A 315 13.52 -17.96 -4.68
CA GLN A 315 14.94 -17.71 -4.36
C GLN A 315 15.74 -17.22 -5.57
N ARG A 316 15.41 -17.67 -6.79
CA ARG A 316 16.01 -17.21 -8.04
C ARG A 316 16.00 -15.69 -8.19
N HIS A 317 14.98 -15.02 -7.66
CA HIS A 317 14.76 -13.58 -7.83
C HIS A 317 15.04 -12.76 -6.56
N GLU A 318 15.45 -13.42 -5.46
CA GLU A 318 15.75 -12.80 -4.17
C GLU A 318 17.25 -12.89 -3.82
N ALA A 319 18.11 -12.50 -4.76
CA ALA A 319 19.55 -12.52 -4.55
C ALA A 319 20.00 -11.51 -3.49
N GLY A 320 21.05 -11.86 -2.76
CA GLY A 320 21.62 -11.04 -1.69
C GLY A 320 21.00 -11.36 -0.32
N SER A 321 21.23 -10.47 0.65
CA SER A 321 20.57 -10.56 1.96
C SER A 321 19.19 -9.90 1.85
N PRO A 322 18.10 -10.64 2.14
CA PRO A 322 16.75 -10.11 1.97
C PRO A 322 16.39 -9.11 3.08
N ASN A 323 15.39 -8.25 2.80
CA ASN A 323 14.82 -7.34 3.79
C ASN A 323 13.87 -8.09 4.72
N VAL A 324 14.41 -8.75 5.75
CA VAL A 324 13.63 -9.53 6.74
C VAL A 324 12.60 -8.66 7.46
N LEU A 325 13.02 -7.48 7.91
CA LEU A 325 12.14 -6.57 8.66
C LEU A 325 11.00 -6.07 7.77
N GLY A 326 11.30 -5.76 6.50
CA GLY A 326 10.29 -5.37 5.53
C GLY A 326 9.30 -6.47 5.19
N ALA A 327 9.77 -7.73 5.05
CA ALA A 327 8.89 -8.88 4.83
C ALA A 327 7.98 -9.13 6.04
N ALA A 328 8.54 -9.09 7.26
CA ALA A 328 7.77 -9.23 8.50
C ALA A 328 6.74 -8.09 8.68
N ALA A 329 7.12 -6.86 8.31
CA ALA A 329 6.21 -5.71 8.33
C ALA A 329 5.02 -5.91 7.36
N VAL A 330 5.29 -6.35 6.13
CA VAL A 330 4.23 -6.63 5.13
C VAL A 330 3.31 -7.75 5.63
N ALA A 331 3.88 -8.83 6.19
CA ALA A 331 3.08 -9.92 6.74
C ALA A 331 2.16 -9.44 7.88
N ALA A 332 2.70 -8.67 8.83
CA ALA A 332 1.92 -8.11 9.92
C ALA A 332 0.80 -7.18 9.43
N ALA A 333 1.06 -6.40 8.37
CA ALA A 333 0.03 -5.58 7.74
C ALA A 333 -1.06 -6.44 7.09
N CYS A 334 -0.68 -7.46 6.31
CA CYS A 334 -1.61 -8.42 5.71
C CYS A 334 -2.48 -9.12 6.76
N GLU A 335 -1.88 -9.62 7.84
CA GLU A 335 -2.58 -10.26 8.96
C GLU A 335 -3.55 -9.31 9.64
N THR A 336 -3.10 -8.09 9.94
CA THR A 336 -3.94 -7.06 10.58
C THR A 336 -5.12 -6.67 9.70
N LEU A 337 -4.89 -6.40 8.41
CA LEU A 337 -5.93 -6.04 7.46
C LEU A 337 -6.92 -7.19 7.25
N SER A 338 -6.44 -8.44 7.19
CA SER A 338 -7.30 -9.63 7.09
C SER A 338 -8.16 -9.87 8.32
N ALA A 339 -7.72 -9.41 9.51
CA ALA A 339 -8.47 -9.53 10.75
C ALA A 339 -9.53 -8.43 10.94
N LEU A 340 -9.46 -7.33 10.18
CA LEU A 340 -10.49 -6.29 10.22
C LEU A 340 -11.78 -6.79 9.54
N ASP A 341 -12.91 -6.26 9.98
CA ASP A 341 -14.17 -6.42 9.26
C ASP A 341 -14.11 -5.66 7.94
N GLU A 342 -14.09 -6.39 6.83
CA GLU A 342 -13.97 -5.82 5.49
C GLU A 342 -15.11 -4.86 5.16
N GLN A 343 -16.34 -5.21 5.54
CA GLN A 343 -17.50 -4.36 5.29
C GLN A 343 -17.36 -3.03 6.05
N ALA A 344 -16.93 -3.07 7.30
CA ALA A 344 -16.70 -1.86 8.10
C ALA A 344 -15.59 -0.98 7.51
N VAL A 345 -14.51 -1.58 6.99
CA VAL A 345 -13.42 -0.83 6.32
C VAL A 345 -13.94 -0.13 5.06
N VAL A 346 -14.66 -0.86 4.21
CA VAL A 346 -15.21 -0.32 2.96
C VAL A 346 -16.26 0.76 3.23
N GLU A 347 -17.14 0.56 4.21
CA GLU A 347 -18.17 1.54 4.59
C GLU A 347 -17.55 2.82 5.17
N HIS A 348 -16.54 2.70 6.02
CA HIS A 348 -15.80 3.85 6.55
C HIS A 348 -15.17 4.66 5.42
N GLU A 349 -14.44 4.02 4.54
CA GLU A 349 -13.81 4.67 3.39
C GLU A 349 -14.84 5.35 2.49
N ARG A 350 -15.92 4.65 2.14
CA ARG A 350 -17.02 5.20 1.32
C ARG A 350 -17.66 6.41 2.00
N HIS A 351 -17.82 6.37 3.32
CA HIS A 351 -18.36 7.50 4.07
C HIS A 351 -17.43 8.72 3.99
N LEU A 352 -16.13 8.55 4.22
CA LEU A 352 -15.16 9.64 4.13
C LEU A 352 -15.05 10.21 2.70
N ILE A 353 -14.98 9.33 1.68
CA ILE A 353 -14.87 9.76 0.28
C ILE A 353 -16.12 10.46 -0.20
N ARG A 354 -17.30 9.96 0.15
CA ARG A 354 -18.56 10.65 -0.18
C ARG A 354 -18.59 12.04 0.44
N ARG A 355 -18.31 12.14 1.75
CA ARG A 355 -18.25 13.43 2.44
C ARG A 355 -17.25 14.40 1.80
N LEU A 356 -16.07 13.90 1.42
CA LEU A 356 -15.05 14.70 0.76
C LEU A 356 -15.54 15.17 -0.62
N ARG A 357 -16.07 14.28 -1.45
CA ARG A 357 -16.54 14.59 -2.80
C ARG A 357 -17.72 15.58 -2.77
N ASP A 358 -18.74 15.30 -1.97
CA ASP A 358 -19.91 16.17 -1.81
C ASP A 358 -19.47 17.55 -1.28
N GLY A 359 -18.54 17.57 -0.32
CA GLY A 359 -17.99 18.79 0.23
C GLY A 359 -17.20 19.62 -0.78
N LEU A 360 -16.38 18.98 -1.63
CA LEU A 360 -15.64 19.65 -2.70
C LEU A 360 -16.56 20.26 -3.76
N GLU A 361 -17.68 19.62 -4.08
CA GLU A 361 -18.70 20.18 -5.00
C GLU A 361 -19.30 21.51 -4.52
N THR A 362 -19.29 21.75 -3.19
CA THR A 362 -19.77 23.01 -2.61
C THR A 362 -18.72 24.13 -2.62
N VAL A 363 -17.48 23.85 -2.99
CA VAL A 363 -16.40 24.85 -3.03
C VAL A 363 -16.30 25.43 -4.44
N ALA A 364 -16.57 26.71 -4.60
CA ALA A 364 -16.50 27.37 -5.89
C ALA A 364 -15.10 27.25 -6.52
N GLY A 365 -15.05 26.97 -7.83
CA GLY A 365 -13.80 26.85 -8.56
C GLY A 365 -13.01 25.56 -8.27
N VAL A 366 -13.55 24.61 -7.50
CA VAL A 366 -12.95 23.28 -7.34
C VAL A 366 -13.55 22.33 -8.37
N ARG A 367 -12.67 21.70 -9.15
CA ARG A 367 -13.03 20.67 -10.13
C ARG A 367 -12.42 19.34 -9.75
N GLN A 368 -13.25 18.34 -9.45
CA GLN A 368 -12.81 16.96 -9.21
C GLN A 368 -12.43 16.29 -10.54
N LEU A 369 -11.36 15.50 -10.52
CA LEU A 369 -10.90 14.75 -11.69
C LEU A 369 -11.50 13.34 -11.68
N ARG A 370 -11.95 12.87 -12.84
CA ARG A 370 -12.47 11.52 -13.08
C ARG A 370 -11.99 11.01 -14.42
N ILE A 371 -11.74 9.70 -14.53
CA ILE A 371 -11.37 9.04 -15.78
C ILE A 371 -12.64 8.55 -16.49
N PHE A 372 -13.52 7.87 -15.75
CA PHE A 372 -14.68 7.18 -16.30
C PHE A 372 -16.00 7.75 -15.79
N SER A 373 -16.94 7.92 -16.71
CA SER A 373 -18.30 8.39 -16.37
C SER A 373 -19.18 7.29 -15.78
N ASP A 374 -18.86 6.02 -16.03
CA ASP A 374 -19.58 4.82 -15.58
C ASP A 374 -18.88 4.07 -14.41
N SER A 375 -17.88 4.68 -13.78
CA SER A 375 -17.18 4.07 -12.64
C SER A 375 -18.13 3.92 -11.44
N ALA A 376 -18.33 2.68 -11.00
CA ALA A 376 -19.22 2.34 -9.88
C ALA A 376 -18.51 2.28 -8.52
N ASP A 377 -17.20 2.06 -8.49
CA ASP A 377 -16.41 1.94 -7.25
C ASP A 377 -15.13 2.78 -7.29
N SER A 378 -14.71 3.25 -6.12
CA SER A 378 -13.45 3.96 -5.96
C SER A 378 -12.86 3.68 -4.59
N VAL A 379 -11.53 3.67 -4.51
CA VAL A 379 -10.79 3.64 -3.25
C VAL A 379 -10.62 5.05 -2.67
N GLY A 380 -10.05 5.15 -1.50
CA GLY A 380 -9.86 6.33 -0.67
C GLY A 380 -9.09 7.50 -1.30
N ILE A 381 -9.28 7.82 -2.57
CA ILE A 381 -8.50 8.82 -3.33
C ILE A 381 -9.43 9.78 -4.08
N VAL A 382 -9.14 11.08 -3.97
CA VAL A 382 -9.79 12.14 -4.77
C VAL A 382 -8.72 13.12 -5.26
N ALA A 383 -8.64 13.32 -6.57
CA ALA A 383 -7.84 14.38 -7.17
C ALA A 383 -8.72 15.54 -7.64
N PHE A 384 -8.23 16.77 -7.47
CA PHE A 384 -8.96 17.97 -7.84
C PHE A 384 -8.02 19.13 -8.19
N THR A 385 -8.55 20.11 -8.90
CA THR A 385 -7.92 21.41 -9.15
C THR A 385 -8.70 22.51 -8.45
N VAL A 386 -8.04 23.64 -8.16
CA VAL A 386 -8.67 24.85 -7.60
C VAL A 386 -8.35 26.00 -8.55
N ASP A 387 -9.38 26.62 -9.12
CA ASP A 387 -9.24 27.68 -10.10
C ASP A 387 -8.43 28.85 -9.53
N GLY A 388 -7.48 29.34 -10.30
CA GLY A 388 -6.61 30.44 -9.90
C GLY A 388 -5.46 30.06 -8.92
N PHE A 389 -5.34 28.77 -8.55
CA PHE A 389 -4.29 28.31 -7.66
C PHE A 389 -3.49 27.15 -8.26
N GLU A 390 -2.17 27.25 -8.24
CA GLU A 390 -1.32 26.12 -8.57
C GLU A 390 -1.42 25.02 -7.49
N PRO A 391 -1.42 23.73 -7.87
CA PRO A 391 -1.57 22.62 -6.92
C PRO A 391 -0.56 22.66 -5.76
N GLY A 392 0.71 22.97 -6.05
CA GLY A 392 1.75 23.09 -5.02
C GLY A 392 1.49 24.23 -4.04
N ARG A 393 0.93 25.34 -4.49
CA ARG A 393 0.54 26.46 -3.61
C ARG A 393 -0.60 26.07 -2.68
N VAL A 394 -1.59 25.33 -3.18
CA VAL A 394 -2.69 24.79 -2.34
C VAL A 394 -2.12 23.82 -1.29
N ALA A 395 -1.22 22.93 -1.67
CA ALA A 395 -0.59 21.99 -0.72
C ALA A 395 0.24 22.71 0.36
N ALA A 396 1.03 23.71 -0.04
CA ALA A 396 1.80 24.52 0.90
C ALA A 396 0.90 25.27 1.90
N TYR A 397 -0.19 25.87 1.41
CA TYR A 397 -1.20 26.56 2.23
C TYR A 397 -1.85 25.60 3.25
N LEU A 398 -2.34 24.45 2.80
CA LEU A 398 -2.98 23.45 3.66
C LEU A 398 -2.03 22.97 4.77
N SER A 399 -0.76 22.75 4.42
CA SER A 399 0.26 22.34 5.38
C SER A 399 0.60 23.47 6.37
N ALA A 400 0.85 24.67 5.88
CA ALA A 400 1.37 25.76 6.69
C ALA A 400 0.33 26.37 7.63
N GLU A 401 -0.90 26.57 7.16
CA GLU A 401 -1.92 27.25 7.93
C GLU A 401 -2.89 26.30 8.66
N PHE A 402 -3.01 25.03 8.22
CA PHE A 402 -3.99 24.09 8.77
C PHE A 402 -3.42 22.78 9.30
N GLY A 403 -2.13 22.50 9.09
CA GLY A 403 -1.49 21.26 9.49
C GLY A 403 -2.06 20.04 8.74
N ILE A 404 -2.38 20.21 7.45
CA ILE A 404 -2.96 19.20 6.57
C ILE A 404 -1.94 18.81 5.51
N GLY A 405 -1.63 17.52 5.39
CA GLY A 405 -0.77 17.01 4.32
C GLY A 405 -1.58 16.41 3.19
N VAL A 406 -1.38 16.90 1.98
CA VAL A 406 -1.91 16.37 0.73
C VAL A 406 -0.77 16.16 -0.25
N ARG A 407 -1.01 15.45 -1.35
CA ARG A 407 -0.08 15.36 -2.47
C ARG A 407 -0.44 16.36 -3.56
N ASP A 408 0.57 16.98 -4.16
CA ASP A 408 0.41 17.84 -5.34
C ASP A 408 1.27 17.35 -6.51
N GLY A 409 0.99 17.83 -7.72
CA GLY A 409 1.77 17.61 -8.92
C GLY A 409 1.22 16.56 -9.87
N ARG A 410 2.12 15.72 -10.45
CA ARG A 410 1.80 14.84 -11.59
C ARG A 410 1.61 13.36 -11.24
N PHE A 411 1.79 12.94 -10.00
CA PHE A 411 1.51 11.61 -9.44
C PHE A 411 2.14 10.43 -10.21
N CYS A 412 3.24 10.65 -10.94
CA CYS A 412 3.83 9.65 -11.84
C CYS A 412 2.84 9.04 -12.84
N ALA A 413 1.89 9.84 -13.33
CA ALA A 413 0.84 9.46 -14.27
C ALA A 413 0.64 10.56 -15.34
N HIS A 414 1.74 10.97 -16.00
CA HIS A 414 1.71 12.10 -16.94
C HIS A 414 0.75 11.90 -18.11
N PRO A 415 0.66 10.71 -18.75
CA PRO A 415 -0.31 10.50 -19.82
C PRO A 415 -1.76 10.68 -19.33
N LEU A 416 -2.09 10.17 -18.14
CA LEU A 416 -3.41 10.35 -17.54
C LEU A 416 -3.74 11.82 -17.29
N LEU A 417 -2.82 12.61 -16.71
CA LEU A 417 -3.09 14.03 -16.45
C LEU A 417 -3.26 14.82 -17.75
N HIS A 418 -2.46 14.52 -18.79
CA HIS A 418 -2.64 15.11 -20.11
C HIS A 418 -4.02 14.78 -20.68
N ARG A 419 -4.48 13.53 -20.55
CA ARG A 419 -5.84 13.11 -20.94
C ARG A 419 -6.92 13.89 -20.17
N LEU A 420 -6.72 14.14 -18.88
CA LEU A 420 -7.64 14.91 -18.03
C LEU A 420 -7.57 16.43 -18.27
N GLY A 421 -6.69 16.90 -19.16
CA GLY A 421 -6.51 18.30 -19.52
C GLY A 421 -5.94 19.16 -18.39
N VAL A 422 -5.03 18.60 -17.58
CA VAL A 422 -4.36 19.30 -16.48
C VAL A 422 -2.86 19.01 -16.46
N ASP A 423 -2.07 20.01 -16.07
CA ASP A 423 -0.61 19.87 -15.89
C ASP A 423 -0.24 19.30 -14.53
N GLY A 424 -1.16 19.32 -13.58
CA GLY A 424 -1.03 18.81 -12.23
C GLY A 424 -2.32 18.97 -11.45
N ALA A 425 -2.41 18.36 -10.29
CA ALA A 425 -3.57 18.45 -9.40
C ALA A 425 -3.17 18.35 -7.93
N VAL A 426 -4.11 18.61 -7.04
CA VAL A 426 -4.05 18.23 -5.63
C VAL A 426 -4.73 16.88 -5.49
N ARG A 427 -4.12 15.97 -4.75
CA ARG A 427 -4.70 14.67 -4.42
C ARG A 427 -4.83 14.54 -2.91
N ALA A 428 -6.05 14.35 -2.44
CA ALA A 428 -6.36 13.96 -1.08
C ALA A 428 -6.66 12.47 -1.04
N SER A 429 -6.02 11.75 -0.12
CA SER A 429 -6.27 10.33 0.09
C SER A 429 -6.47 10.00 1.56
N VAL A 430 -7.49 9.21 1.84
CA VAL A 430 -7.88 8.76 3.17
C VAL A 430 -7.42 7.34 3.43
N GLY A 431 -7.30 6.96 4.70
CA GLY A 431 -6.96 5.62 5.11
C GLY A 431 -7.58 5.26 6.46
N LEU A 432 -7.18 4.14 7.04
CA LEU A 432 -7.75 3.59 8.29
C LEU A 432 -7.66 4.54 9.49
N GLY A 433 -6.68 5.45 9.48
CA GLY A 433 -6.47 6.44 10.54
C GLY A 433 -7.11 7.80 10.29
N THR A 434 -7.87 7.97 9.20
CA THR A 434 -8.53 9.24 8.86
C THR A 434 -9.88 9.35 9.55
N SER A 435 -10.21 10.53 10.07
CA SER A 435 -11.50 10.83 10.70
C SER A 435 -12.37 11.77 9.84
N VAL A 436 -13.67 11.83 10.13
CA VAL A 436 -14.60 12.83 9.55
C VAL A 436 -14.15 14.24 9.90
N ALA A 437 -13.65 14.48 11.12
CA ALA A 437 -13.16 15.79 11.53
C ALA A 437 -11.97 16.27 10.69
N ASP A 438 -11.11 15.34 10.21
CA ASP A 438 -10.03 15.68 9.29
C ASP A 438 -10.59 16.14 7.94
N VAL A 439 -11.57 15.41 7.38
CA VAL A 439 -12.25 15.76 6.13
C VAL A 439 -12.91 17.15 6.24
N ASP A 440 -13.62 17.41 7.32
CA ASP A 440 -14.27 18.72 7.54
C ASP A 440 -13.26 19.85 7.60
N ARG A 441 -12.10 19.61 8.24
CA ARG A 441 -11.01 20.58 8.31
C ARG A 441 -10.41 20.86 6.94
N LEU A 442 -10.22 19.85 6.10
CA LEU A 442 -9.74 20.04 4.73
C LEU A 442 -10.73 20.88 3.91
N LEU A 443 -12.03 20.55 3.98
CA LEU A 443 -13.08 21.29 3.26
C LEU A 443 -13.18 22.75 3.74
N GLU A 444 -13.11 22.99 5.04
CA GLU A 444 -13.11 24.36 5.59
C GLU A 444 -11.88 25.15 5.16
N ALA A 445 -10.69 24.53 5.14
CA ALA A 445 -9.48 25.18 4.65
C ALA A 445 -9.60 25.59 3.17
N LEU A 446 -10.15 24.73 2.33
CA LEU A 446 -10.36 25.02 0.91
C LEU A 446 -11.41 26.13 0.71
N ARG A 447 -12.52 26.11 1.47
CA ARG A 447 -13.52 27.20 1.42
C ARG A 447 -12.91 28.55 1.80
N ARG A 448 -12.04 28.59 2.81
CA ARG A 448 -11.33 29.82 3.20
C ARG A 448 -10.37 30.27 2.11
N LEU A 449 -9.59 29.35 1.54
CA LEU A 449 -8.66 29.68 0.47
C LEU A 449 -9.36 30.36 -0.71
N VAL A 450 -10.51 29.82 -1.13
CA VAL A 450 -11.27 30.34 -2.29
C VAL A 450 -11.97 31.64 -1.97
N ARG A 451 -12.51 31.81 -0.77
CA ARG A 451 -13.26 32.99 -0.36
C ARG A 451 -12.37 34.17 0.04
N ASP A 452 -11.35 33.90 0.86
CA ASP A 452 -10.57 34.94 1.56
C ASP A 452 -9.11 34.99 1.05
N GLY A 453 -8.66 33.98 0.31
CA GLY A 453 -7.24 33.78 0.00
C GLY A 453 -6.47 33.16 1.16
N ALA A 454 -5.17 33.03 0.98
CA ALA A 454 -4.25 32.57 2.03
C ALA A 454 -3.97 33.73 3.02
N ALA A 455 -3.94 33.43 4.32
CA ALA A 455 -3.59 34.43 5.35
C ALA A 455 -2.09 34.72 5.40
N TRP A 456 -1.26 33.86 4.80
CA TRP A 456 0.19 33.99 4.74
C TRP A 456 0.69 34.17 3.29
N ASN A 457 1.89 34.70 3.14
CA ASN A 457 2.51 34.80 1.81
C ASN A 457 3.20 33.49 1.42
N TYR A 458 3.22 33.21 0.12
CA TYR A 458 3.84 32.01 -0.43
C TYR A 458 4.77 32.36 -1.60
N THR A 459 5.90 31.68 -1.70
CA THR A 459 6.86 31.84 -2.78
C THR A 459 7.16 30.50 -3.45
N TYR A 460 7.44 30.55 -4.75
CA TYR A 460 7.91 29.39 -5.49
C TYR A 460 9.43 29.50 -5.67
N ALA A 461 10.18 28.60 -5.06
CA ALA A 461 11.62 28.56 -5.16
C ALA A 461 12.13 27.11 -5.09
N GLY A 462 13.20 26.81 -5.81
CA GLY A 462 13.78 25.46 -5.82
C GLY A 462 12.83 24.35 -6.32
N GLY A 463 11.84 24.69 -7.15
CA GLY A 463 10.88 23.73 -7.69
C GLY A 463 9.69 23.44 -6.77
N GLN A 464 9.50 24.16 -5.66
CA GLN A 464 8.42 23.96 -4.72
C GLN A 464 7.88 25.28 -4.15
N TRP A 465 6.59 25.23 -3.73
CA TRP A 465 5.95 26.31 -2.99
C TRP A 465 6.24 26.21 -1.50
N SER A 466 6.51 27.34 -0.85
CA SER A 466 6.73 27.42 0.60
C SER A 466 6.20 28.76 1.17
N PRO A 467 5.81 28.79 2.46
CA PRO A 467 5.43 30.05 3.10
C PRO A 467 6.62 31.02 3.20
N LEU A 468 6.35 32.32 3.15
CA LEU A 468 7.35 33.37 3.26
C LEU A 468 6.89 34.45 4.25
N PRO A 469 7.58 34.64 5.40
CA PRO A 469 8.70 33.81 5.88
C PRO A 469 8.26 32.43 6.33
N GLU A 470 9.16 31.42 6.24
CA GLU A 470 8.96 30.13 6.89
C GLU A 470 9.30 30.29 8.38
N THR A 471 8.31 30.19 9.24
CA THR A 471 8.46 30.38 10.71
C THR A 471 8.42 29.06 11.49
N ARG A 472 8.10 27.95 10.82
CA ARG A 472 8.06 26.64 11.46
C ARG A 472 9.48 26.09 11.61
N PRO A 473 9.82 25.47 12.77
CA PRO A 473 11.15 24.90 12.96
C PRO A 473 11.42 23.78 11.94
N GLY A 474 12.60 23.76 11.36
CA GLY A 474 13.10 22.64 10.58
C GLY A 474 13.38 21.41 11.45
N LEU A 475 13.44 20.21 10.83
CA LEU A 475 13.74 18.95 11.55
C LEU A 475 15.06 19.02 12.36
N THR A 476 16.08 19.72 11.82
CA THR A 476 17.35 19.94 12.50
C THR A 476 17.22 20.81 13.76
N GLU A 477 16.31 21.77 13.78
CA GLU A 477 16.06 22.64 14.94
C GLU A 477 15.15 21.95 15.98
N ALA A 478 14.17 21.17 15.53
CA ALA A 478 13.34 20.35 16.41
C ALA A 478 14.14 19.23 17.10
N ALA A 479 15.16 18.68 16.43
CA ALA A 479 16.04 17.65 16.99
C ALA A 479 17.05 18.25 18.00
N HIS A 480 17.40 19.54 17.90
CA HIS A 480 18.31 20.20 18.85
C HIS A 480 17.62 20.62 20.17
N GLY A 481 16.30 20.58 20.24
CA GLY A 481 15.55 20.74 21.50
C GLY A 481 15.44 19.45 22.32
N ALA A 482 15.74 18.29 21.76
CA ALA A 482 15.98 17.05 22.47
C ALA A 482 17.49 16.88 22.66
N ALA A 483 17.96 16.63 23.88
CA ALA A 483 19.38 16.45 24.17
C ALA A 483 20.02 15.51 23.14
N PRO A 484 21.22 15.81 22.59
CA PRO A 484 21.86 14.96 21.61
C PRO A 484 22.06 13.59 22.21
N CYS A 485 21.56 12.52 21.54
CA CYS A 485 22.03 11.18 21.81
C CYS A 485 23.53 11.18 21.51
N THR A 486 24.34 11.27 22.54
CA THR A 486 25.77 10.92 22.47
C THR A 486 25.82 9.42 22.17
N LEU A 487 26.26 9.06 20.96
CA LEU A 487 26.73 7.75 20.60
C LEU A 487 27.97 7.38 21.41
#